data_fb6489077c5182dd770f2e16cc293b38
#
_entry.id   fb6489077c5182dd770f2e16cc293b38
#
_cell.length_a   1.000
_cell.length_b   1.000
_cell.length_c   1.000
_cell.angle_alpha   90.00
_cell.angle_beta   90.00
_cell.angle_gamma   90.00
#
_symmetry.space_group_name_H-M   'P 1'
#
loop_
_entity.id
_entity.type
_entity.pdbx_description
1 polymer ?
#
loop_
_entity_poly.entity_id
_entity_poly.type
_entity_poly.pdbx_seq_one_letter_code
_entity_poly.pdbx_strand_id
1 'polypeptide(L)'
;HEMGHQFDAEHTFNSDNGGCSGNRSSNTAYEPGSGSTIMSYAGLCSPNSYAGYASGRFYHVKSFEQIVTYTTAGSGNSCPTITPTGNQPPIVDAGAGGFSIPISTPFTLPGSATEADGDSLIYSWEQYDLGNAGDWDSPSGDAPIFRVFPPVGEPTRTFPQISDVVN
;
A
#
# COMPACT_ATOMS: atom_id res chain seq x y z
N HIS A 1 -3.78 -12.95 4.95
CA HIS A 1 -2.55 -13.15 4.19
C HIS A 1 -2.68 -14.32 3.24
N GLU A 2 -2.75 -15.56 3.72
CA GLU A 2 -2.84 -16.77 2.88
C GLU A 2 -4.04 -16.77 1.92
N MET A 3 -5.17 -16.21 2.35
CA MET A 3 -6.30 -16.00 1.44
C MET A 3 -5.97 -15.02 0.31
N GLY A 4 -5.17 -14.00 0.57
CA GLY A 4 -4.70 -13.09 -0.47
C GLY A 4 -3.93 -13.82 -1.56
N HIS A 5 -3.03 -14.73 -1.19
CA HIS A 5 -2.29 -15.56 -2.14
C HIS A 5 -3.20 -16.45 -2.99
N GLN A 6 -4.30 -16.96 -2.42
CA GLN A 6 -5.28 -17.73 -3.18
C GLN A 6 -6.04 -16.90 -4.23
N PHE A 7 -6.03 -15.58 -4.08
CA PHE A 7 -6.56 -14.62 -5.05
C PHE A 7 -5.47 -13.89 -5.83
N ASP A 8 -4.29 -14.51 -5.98
CA ASP A 8 -3.17 -14.04 -6.79
C ASP A 8 -2.45 -12.79 -6.24
N ALA A 9 -2.69 -12.41 -5.00
CA ALA A 9 -1.96 -11.31 -4.37
C ALA A 9 -0.57 -11.77 -3.90
N GLU A 10 0.46 -11.05 -4.30
CA GLU A 10 1.85 -11.28 -3.92
C GLU A 10 2.26 -10.41 -2.73
N HIS A 11 3.44 -10.72 -2.16
CA HIS A 11 4.02 -9.94 -1.06
C HIS A 11 4.31 -8.50 -1.46
N THR A 12 4.04 -7.56 -0.54
CA THR A 12 4.19 -6.12 -0.78
C THR A 12 5.41 -5.49 -0.10
N PHE A 13 6.10 -6.21 0.78
CA PHE A 13 7.27 -5.72 1.51
C PHE A 13 8.54 -5.63 0.65
N ASN A 14 9.41 -4.66 0.95
CA ASN A 14 10.65 -4.40 0.19
C ASN A 14 11.93 -4.94 0.84
N SER A 15 11.90 -5.34 2.11
CA SER A 15 13.05 -5.92 2.78
C SER A 15 13.43 -7.29 2.22
N ASP A 16 14.72 -7.61 2.25
CA ASP A 16 15.27 -8.93 1.92
C ASP A 16 16.03 -9.55 3.11
N ASN A 17 15.66 -9.16 4.34
CA ASN A 17 16.31 -9.60 5.57
C ASN A 17 15.39 -10.45 6.45
N GLY A 18 16.01 -11.24 7.36
CA GLY A 18 15.25 -12.06 8.30
C GLY A 18 14.26 -12.98 7.64
N GLY A 19 13.02 -13.03 8.12
CA GLY A 19 11.94 -13.83 7.54
C GLY A 19 11.48 -13.36 6.16
N CYS A 20 11.92 -12.19 5.70
CA CYS A 20 11.62 -11.66 4.37
C CYS A 20 12.58 -12.16 3.29
N SER A 21 13.76 -12.66 3.70
CA SER A 21 14.77 -13.16 2.76
C SER A 21 14.22 -14.29 1.89
N GLY A 22 14.36 -14.12 0.57
CA GLY A 22 13.85 -15.07 -0.42
C GLY A 22 12.32 -15.05 -0.62
N ASN A 23 11.59 -14.20 0.11
CA ASN A 23 10.13 -14.10 0.01
C ASN A 23 9.65 -12.76 -0.59
N ARG A 24 10.56 -11.86 -0.92
CA ARG A 24 10.24 -10.58 -1.56
C ARG A 24 9.79 -10.79 -3.00
N SER A 25 8.65 -10.20 -3.37
CA SER A 25 8.18 -10.15 -4.76
C SER A 25 8.58 -8.81 -5.38
N SER A 26 9.57 -8.81 -6.26
CA SER A 26 10.15 -7.57 -6.81
C SER A 26 9.14 -6.70 -7.57
N ASN A 27 8.09 -7.30 -8.12
CA ASN A 27 7.07 -6.61 -8.91
C ASN A 27 5.93 -6.00 -8.06
N THR A 28 5.94 -6.25 -6.76
CA THR A 28 4.90 -5.81 -5.83
C THR A 28 5.45 -5.23 -4.53
N ALA A 29 6.78 -5.08 -4.42
CA ALA A 29 7.49 -4.61 -3.23
C ALA A 29 7.40 -3.08 -3.06
N TYR A 30 6.19 -2.58 -2.81
CA TYR A 30 5.90 -1.15 -2.66
C TYR A 30 6.04 -0.63 -1.24
N GLU A 31 6.05 -1.52 -0.23
CA GLU A 31 6.10 -1.12 1.17
C GLU A 31 7.53 -1.19 1.71
N PRO A 32 8.06 -0.10 2.31
CA PRO A 32 9.41 -0.11 2.88
C PRO A 32 9.55 -1.14 4.01
N GLY A 33 10.72 -1.73 4.14
CA GLY A 33 11.03 -2.70 5.19
C GLY A 33 10.13 -3.92 5.15
N SER A 34 9.56 -4.30 6.28
CA SER A 34 8.64 -5.44 6.41
C SER A 34 7.23 -5.15 5.90
N GLY A 35 6.95 -3.89 5.52
CA GLY A 35 5.60 -3.44 5.24
C GLY A 35 4.65 -3.49 6.43
N SER A 36 3.39 -3.17 6.20
CA SER A 36 2.37 -3.09 7.26
C SER A 36 0.97 -3.56 6.82
N THR A 37 0.75 -3.80 5.54
CA THR A 37 -0.55 -4.27 5.01
C THR A 37 -0.69 -5.79 5.10
N ILE A 38 -1.84 -6.33 4.69
CA ILE A 38 -2.14 -7.76 4.83
C ILE A 38 -1.12 -8.64 4.09
N MET A 39 -0.67 -8.24 2.88
CA MET A 39 0.29 -9.03 2.11
C MET A 39 1.75 -8.75 2.48
N SER A 40 1.99 -8.01 3.53
CA SER A 40 3.33 -7.77 4.07
C SER A 40 3.71 -8.79 5.15
N TYR A 41 4.97 -8.72 5.58
CA TYR A 41 5.53 -9.54 6.67
C TYR A 41 5.83 -8.68 7.90
N ALA A 42 4.85 -7.85 8.30
CA ALA A 42 4.99 -6.91 9.41
C ALA A 42 5.63 -7.56 10.65
N GLY A 43 6.80 -7.05 11.05
CA GLY A 43 7.53 -7.55 12.21
C GLY A 43 8.44 -8.76 11.95
N LEU A 44 8.48 -9.35 10.77
CA LEU A 44 9.24 -10.58 10.49
C LEU A 44 10.58 -10.34 9.78
N CYS A 45 10.81 -9.16 9.20
CA CYS A 45 12.03 -8.84 8.45
C CYS A 45 13.12 -8.25 9.35
N SER A 46 13.45 -8.90 10.46
CA SER A 46 14.50 -8.41 11.38
C SER A 46 15.87 -8.37 10.70
N PRO A 47 16.67 -7.28 10.86
CA PRO A 47 16.46 -6.11 11.73
C PRO A 47 15.52 -5.03 11.15
N ASN A 48 15.06 -5.16 9.93
CA ASN A 48 14.30 -4.15 9.17
C ASN A 48 12.79 -4.20 9.39
N SER A 49 12.36 -4.69 10.52
CA SER A 49 10.97 -4.68 10.91
C SER A 49 10.57 -3.33 11.50
N TYR A 50 9.41 -2.82 11.12
CA TYR A 50 8.81 -1.71 11.86
C TYR A 50 8.48 -2.17 13.28
N ALA A 51 9.15 -1.61 14.27
CA ALA A 51 8.84 -1.86 15.66
C ALA A 51 7.44 -1.30 16.00
N GLY A 52 6.56 -2.13 16.51
CA GLY A 52 5.27 -1.70 17.07
C GLY A 52 4.07 -1.68 16.12
N TYR A 53 4.22 -2.07 14.87
CA TYR A 53 3.09 -2.17 13.95
C TYR A 53 2.66 -3.62 13.73
N ALA A 54 1.50 -3.95 14.29
CA ALA A 54 0.74 -5.11 13.82
C ALA A 54 0.31 -4.86 12.36
N SER A 55 0.24 -5.91 11.56
CA SER A 55 -0.27 -5.84 10.19
C SER A 55 -1.58 -5.06 10.15
N GLY A 56 -1.65 -4.08 9.26
CA GLY A 56 -2.90 -3.38 8.97
C GLY A 56 -3.98 -4.38 8.55
N ARG A 57 -5.24 -4.08 8.88
CA ARG A 57 -6.36 -4.94 8.49
C ARG A 57 -6.91 -4.55 7.12
N PHE A 58 -6.04 -4.13 6.21
CA PHE A 58 -6.39 -3.71 4.86
C PHE A 58 -5.30 -4.15 3.88
N TYR A 59 -5.66 -4.26 2.63
CA TYR A 59 -4.74 -4.56 1.54
C TYR A 59 -4.11 -3.28 1.00
N HIS A 60 -2.85 -3.36 0.60
CA HIS A 60 -2.23 -2.37 -0.27
C HIS A 60 -2.98 -2.32 -1.61
N VAL A 61 -3.04 -1.15 -2.26
CA VAL A 61 -3.73 -0.99 -3.55
C VAL A 61 -3.25 -2.01 -4.58
N LYS A 62 -1.97 -2.36 -4.57
CA LYS A 62 -1.43 -3.39 -5.48
C LYS A 62 -2.03 -4.77 -5.25
N SER A 63 -2.17 -5.17 -4.00
CA SER A 63 -2.84 -6.45 -3.66
C SER A 63 -4.31 -6.41 -4.08
N PHE A 64 -4.98 -5.27 -3.87
CA PHE A 64 -6.35 -5.08 -4.31
C PHE A 64 -6.48 -5.20 -5.84
N GLU A 65 -5.59 -4.58 -6.62
CA GLU A 65 -5.56 -4.72 -8.07
C GLU A 65 -5.39 -6.18 -8.53
N GLN A 66 -4.47 -6.92 -7.90
CA GLN A 66 -4.23 -8.32 -8.22
C GLN A 66 -5.48 -9.17 -7.94
N ILE A 67 -6.09 -9.02 -6.76
CA ILE A 67 -7.31 -9.73 -6.36
C ILE A 67 -8.46 -9.43 -7.33
N VAL A 68 -8.68 -8.15 -7.64
CA VAL A 68 -9.74 -7.74 -8.58
C VAL A 68 -9.48 -8.30 -9.98
N THR A 69 -8.25 -8.19 -10.48
CA THR A 69 -7.88 -8.74 -11.79
C THR A 69 -8.10 -10.25 -11.84
N TYR A 70 -7.65 -10.98 -10.82
CA TYR A 70 -7.83 -12.43 -10.74
C TYR A 70 -9.31 -12.83 -10.75
N THR A 71 -10.14 -12.13 -9.98
CA THR A 71 -11.57 -12.48 -9.81
C THR A 71 -12.46 -12.01 -10.95
N THR A 72 -12.07 -10.97 -11.71
CA THR A 72 -12.91 -10.39 -12.76
C THR A 72 -12.46 -10.73 -14.18
N ALA A 73 -11.14 -10.85 -14.41
CA ALA A 73 -10.55 -11.07 -15.72
C ALA A 73 -9.62 -12.31 -15.77
N GLY A 74 -9.17 -12.80 -14.62
CA GLY A 74 -8.28 -13.95 -14.50
C GLY A 74 -9.00 -15.26 -14.34
N SER A 75 -8.25 -16.31 -13.96
CA SER A 75 -8.76 -17.68 -13.80
C SER A 75 -9.81 -17.81 -12.69
N GLY A 76 -9.78 -16.93 -11.69
CA GLY A 76 -10.79 -16.89 -10.62
C GLY A 76 -12.20 -16.56 -11.11
N ASN A 77 -12.33 -15.92 -12.27
CA ASN A 77 -13.64 -15.60 -12.86
C ASN A 77 -14.39 -16.82 -13.44
N SER A 78 -13.74 -17.97 -13.55
CA SER A 78 -14.34 -19.17 -14.18
C SER A 78 -15.27 -19.97 -13.25
N CYS A 79 -15.16 -19.77 -11.93
CA CYS A 79 -15.87 -20.58 -10.94
C CYS A 79 -17.06 -19.90 -10.24
N PRO A 80 -17.09 -18.55 -10.08
CA PRO A 80 -18.11 -17.90 -9.24
C PRO A 80 -19.46 -17.76 -9.95
N THR A 81 -20.52 -17.76 -9.15
CA THR A 81 -21.81 -17.18 -9.59
C THR A 81 -21.76 -15.69 -9.29
N ILE A 82 -21.82 -14.88 -10.33
CA ILE A 82 -21.74 -13.41 -10.20
C ILE A 82 -23.15 -12.85 -9.95
N THR A 83 -23.31 -12.14 -8.84
CA THR A 83 -24.55 -11.40 -8.54
C THR A 83 -24.23 -9.91 -8.61
N PRO A 84 -24.85 -9.15 -9.52
CA PRO A 84 -24.67 -7.70 -9.57
C PRO A 84 -25.13 -7.05 -8.25
N THR A 85 -24.30 -6.24 -7.63
CA THR A 85 -24.65 -5.50 -6.42
C THR A 85 -25.27 -4.14 -6.74
N GLY A 86 -25.01 -3.59 -7.92
CA GLY A 86 -25.36 -2.24 -8.32
C GLY A 86 -24.37 -1.18 -7.85
N ASN A 87 -23.46 -1.55 -6.96
CA ASN A 87 -22.45 -0.64 -6.41
C ASN A 87 -21.50 -0.12 -7.48
N GLN A 88 -21.26 1.18 -7.47
CA GLN A 88 -20.28 1.85 -8.34
C GLN A 88 -19.01 2.17 -7.57
N PRO A 89 -17.83 1.96 -8.16
CA PRO A 89 -16.58 2.35 -7.50
C PRO A 89 -16.49 3.88 -7.40
N PRO A 90 -15.86 4.42 -6.34
CA PRO A 90 -15.64 5.85 -6.22
C PRO A 90 -14.73 6.38 -7.34
N ILE A 91 -14.97 7.62 -7.75
CA ILE A 91 -14.10 8.35 -8.68
C ILE A 91 -13.11 9.14 -7.84
N VAL A 92 -11.83 8.79 -7.95
CA VAL A 92 -10.74 9.35 -7.13
C VAL A 92 -9.95 10.38 -7.93
N ASP A 93 -9.63 11.49 -7.29
CA ASP A 93 -8.70 12.51 -7.79
C ASP A 93 -7.55 12.68 -6.77
N ALA A 94 -6.36 12.30 -7.17
CA ALA A 94 -5.14 12.43 -6.36
C ALA A 94 -4.52 13.84 -6.42
N GLY A 95 -5.16 14.76 -7.12
CA GLY A 95 -4.67 16.12 -7.31
C GLY A 95 -3.58 16.24 -8.38
N ALA A 96 -3.06 17.45 -8.54
CA ALA A 96 -2.01 17.73 -9.51
C ALA A 96 -0.66 17.19 -9.02
N GLY A 97 -0.02 16.37 -9.86
CA GLY A 97 1.37 15.92 -9.65
C GLY A 97 2.39 16.82 -10.32
N GLY A 98 3.67 16.36 -10.32
CA GLY A 98 4.76 16.99 -11.08
C GLY A 98 5.34 18.26 -10.45
N PHE A 99 5.10 18.54 -9.18
CA PHE A 99 5.74 19.64 -8.46
C PHE A 99 7.09 19.22 -7.88
N SER A 100 8.00 20.19 -7.78
CA SER A 100 9.32 20.01 -7.16
C SER A 100 9.34 20.69 -5.79
N ILE A 101 9.93 19.99 -4.82
CA ILE A 101 10.14 20.51 -3.46
C ILE A 101 11.62 20.44 -3.09
N PRO A 102 12.14 21.30 -2.22
CA PRO A 102 13.49 21.15 -1.69
C PRO A 102 13.64 19.85 -0.90
N ILE A 103 14.87 19.33 -0.85
CA ILE A 103 15.20 18.16 -0.02
C ILE A 103 14.83 18.46 1.45
N SER A 104 14.36 17.43 2.16
CA SER A 104 13.98 17.50 3.57
C SER A 104 12.86 18.51 3.89
N THR A 105 12.01 18.79 2.92
CA THR A 105 10.85 19.67 3.11
C THR A 105 9.59 18.83 3.28
N PRO A 106 8.83 18.99 4.36
CA PRO A 106 7.51 18.39 4.48
C PRO A 106 6.57 18.85 3.37
N PHE A 107 5.72 17.97 2.90
CA PHE A 107 4.74 18.28 1.86
C PHE A 107 3.40 17.61 2.15
N THR A 108 2.34 18.16 1.57
CA THR A 108 0.97 17.65 1.75
C THR A 108 0.39 17.29 0.39
N LEU A 109 -0.20 16.10 0.29
CA LEU A 109 -0.95 15.64 -0.87
C LEU A 109 -2.44 15.80 -0.56
N PRO A 110 -3.12 16.75 -1.20
CA PRO A 110 -4.57 16.84 -1.14
C PRO A 110 -5.17 15.83 -2.13
N GLY A 111 -6.15 15.07 -1.67
CA GLY A 111 -6.93 14.19 -2.54
C GLY A 111 -8.41 14.49 -2.41
N SER A 112 -9.21 13.94 -3.31
CA SER A 112 -10.65 13.96 -3.23
C SER A 112 -11.25 12.73 -3.91
N ALA A 113 -12.51 12.42 -3.59
CA ALA A 113 -13.26 11.41 -4.32
C ALA A 113 -14.75 11.75 -4.29
N THR A 114 -15.47 11.26 -5.29
CA THR A 114 -16.93 11.28 -5.33
C THR A 114 -17.44 9.85 -5.38
N GLU A 115 -18.55 9.61 -4.69
CA GLU A 115 -19.18 8.31 -4.60
C GLU A 115 -20.65 8.42 -5.02
N ALA A 116 -21.08 7.57 -5.98
CA ALA A 116 -22.36 7.73 -6.66
C ALA A 116 -23.54 7.12 -5.87
N ASP A 117 -23.25 6.14 -5.02
CA ASP A 117 -24.28 5.38 -4.27
C ASP A 117 -24.52 5.97 -2.86
N GLY A 118 -23.73 6.97 -2.47
CA GLY A 118 -23.82 7.66 -1.18
C GLY A 118 -23.09 6.95 -0.04
N ASP A 119 -22.17 6.07 -0.38
CA ASP A 119 -21.36 5.36 0.60
C ASP A 119 -20.30 6.26 1.25
N SER A 120 -20.01 5.99 2.53
CA SER A 120 -18.96 6.71 3.25
C SER A 120 -17.58 6.30 2.76
N LEU A 121 -16.74 7.28 2.43
CA LEU A 121 -15.38 7.05 1.95
C LEU A 121 -14.36 7.10 3.08
N ILE A 122 -13.36 6.25 2.96
CA ILE A 122 -12.10 6.30 3.72
C ILE A 122 -10.94 6.32 2.73
N TYR A 123 -9.85 7.00 3.10
CA TYR A 123 -8.74 7.29 2.20
C TYR A 123 -7.44 6.69 2.74
N SER A 124 -6.65 6.11 1.82
CA SER A 124 -5.28 5.70 2.06
C SER A 124 -4.37 6.31 0.99
N TRP A 125 -3.26 6.87 1.41
CA TRP A 125 -2.19 7.29 0.52
C TRP A 125 -1.07 6.27 0.57
N GLU A 126 -0.73 5.73 -0.58
CA GLU A 126 0.23 4.64 -0.73
C GLU A 126 1.25 5.00 -1.80
N GLN A 127 2.53 4.75 -1.52
CA GLN A 127 3.57 4.91 -2.54
C GLN A 127 3.43 3.77 -3.56
N TYR A 128 3.52 4.11 -4.84
CA TYR A 128 3.36 3.17 -5.95
C TYR A 128 4.59 3.15 -6.85
N ASP A 129 5.77 3.22 -6.23
CA ASP A 129 7.07 3.15 -6.90
C ASP A 129 7.77 1.88 -6.48
N LEU A 130 8.27 1.13 -7.47
CA LEU A 130 9.15 -0.02 -7.24
C LEU A 130 10.60 0.44 -7.22
N GLY A 131 11.45 -0.26 -6.48
CA GLY A 131 12.85 0.06 -6.43
C GLY A 131 13.71 -1.04 -5.84
N ASN A 132 14.94 -0.67 -5.48
CA ASN A 132 15.89 -1.58 -4.90
C ASN A 132 15.37 -2.19 -3.60
N ALA A 133 15.63 -3.47 -3.39
CA ALA A 133 15.46 -4.07 -2.08
C ALA A 133 16.35 -3.34 -1.05
N GLY A 134 15.85 -3.13 0.14
CA GLY A 134 16.62 -2.42 1.18
C GLY A 134 15.87 -2.24 2.47
N ASP A 135 16.62 -1.69 3.39
CA ASP A 135 16.18 -1.40 4.74
C ASP A 135 15.34 -0.13 4.77
N TRP A 136 14.34 -0.09 5.63
CA TRP A 136 13.47 1.08 5.75
C TRP A 136 14.21 2.32 6.28
N ASP A 137 15.28 2.14 7.06
CA ASP A 137 16.09 3.19 7.70
C ASP A 137 17.34 3.58 6.89
N SER A 138 17.66 2.83 5.84
CA SER A 138 18.78 3.13 4.93
C SER A 138 18.43 2.80 3.47
N PRO A 139 17.37 3.42 2.93
CA PRO A 139 16.94 3.15 1.55
C PRO A 139 18.01 3.58 0.56
N SER A 140 18.15 2.86 -0.55
CA SER A 140 19.10 3.16 -1.61
C SER A 140 18.43 3.20 -2.98
N GLY A 141 18.92 4.09 -3.86
CA GLY A 141 18.36 4.26 -5.19
C GLY A 141 16.87 4.64 -5.12
N ASP A 142 16.05 3.87 -5.84
CA ASP A 142 14.61 4.10 -5.97
C ASP A 142 13.77 3.32 -4.95
N ALA A 143 14.38 2.83 -3.85
CA ALA A 143 13.66 2.07 -2.84
C ALA A 143 12.45 2.84 -2.28
N PRO A 144 11.30 2.19 -2.07
CA PRO A 144 10.15 2.85 -1.46
C PRO A 144 10.47 3.32 -0.04
N ILE A 145 10.03 4.52 0.32
CA ILE A 145 10.35 5.18 1.59
C ILE A 145 9.13 5.58 2.41
N PHE A 146 7.95 5.62 1.81
CA PHE A 146 6.73 6.04 2.49
C PHE A 146 5.90 4.83 2.91
N ARG A 147 5.80 4.61 4.22
CA ARG A 147 4.96 3.54 4.75
C ARG A 147 3.48 3.84 4.59
N VAL A 148 2.69 2.79 4.50
CA VAL A 148 1.23 2.88 4.50
C VAL A 148 0.72 3.10 5.93
N PHE A 149 -0.30 3.94 6.06
CA PHE A 149 -1.05 4.14 7.31
C PHE A 149 -2.48 3.60 7.15
N PRO A 150 -3.14 3.24 8.27
CA PRO A 150 -4.54 2.86 8.23
C PRO A 150 -5.40 3.91 7.52
N PRO A 151 -6.37 3.51 6.68
CA PRO A 151 -7.29 4.43 6.03
C PRO A 151 -8.06 5.29 7.03
N VAL A 152 -8.28 6.56 6.68
CA VAL A 152 -8.98 7.55 7.51
C VAL A 152 -10.02 8.32 6.68
N GLY A 153 -10.95 9.01 7.31
CA GLY A 153 -11.98 9.81 6.62
C GLY A 153 -11.44 11.07 5.94
N GLU A 154 -10.21 11.52 6.29
CA GLU A 154 -9.58 12.69 5.68
C GLU A 154 -8.85 12.31 4.39
N PRO A 155 -9.11 13.00 3.26
CA PRO A 155 -8.49 12.68 1.98
C PRO A 155 -7.03 13.16 1.86
N THR A 156 -6.57 13.99 2.79
CA THR A 156 -5.26 14.66 2.75
C THR A 156 -4.24 13.94 3.60
N ARG A 157 -2.99 13.82 3.12
CA ARG A 157 -1.87 13.29 3.90
C ARG A 157 -0.64 14.18 3.80
N THR A 158 -0.01 14.45 4.95
CA THR A 158 1.28 15.17 5.05
C THR A 158 2.43 14.17 5.24
N PHE A 159 3.56 14.45 4.57
CA PHE A 159 4.78 13.64 4.60
C PHE A 159 5.99 14.50 5.03
N PRO A 160 6.81 14.05 5.98
CA PRO A 160 6.51 12.98 6.94
C PRO A 160 5.30 13.32 7.80
N GLN A 161 4.83 12.40 8.63
CA GLN A 161 3.70 12.67 9.51
C GLN A 161 4.02 13.84 10.44
N ILE A 162 3.07 14.75 10.67
CA ILE A 162 3.32 16.00 11.44
C ILE A 162 3.90 15.71 12.83
N SER A 163 3.44 14.67 13.51
CA SER A 163 4.00 14.24 14.79
C SER A 163 5.49 13.90 14.74
N ASP A 164 5.99 13.48 13.59
CA ASP A 164 7.40 13.10 13.41
C ASP A 164 8.27 14.34 13.07
N VAL A 165 7.64 15.45 12.73
CA VAL A 165 8.32 16.73 12.39
C VAL A 165 8.48 17.64 13.60
N VAL A 166 7.56 17.57 14.57
CA VAL A 166 7.48 18.51 15.71
C VAL A 166 7.99 17.92 17.04
N ASN A 167 8.59 16.74 17.02
CA ASN A 167 9.21 16.09 18.18
C ASN A 167 10.74 16.26 18.19
#